data_86882679f488a892ea62170a34431ae2
#
_entry.id   86882679f488a892ea62170a34431ae2
#
_cell.length_a   1.000
_cell.length_b   1.000
_cell.length_c   1.000
_cell.angle_alpha   90.00
_cell.angle_beta   90.00
_cell.angle_gamma   90.00
#
_symmetry.space_group_name_H-M   'P 1'
#
loop_
_entity.id
_entity.type
_entity.pdbx_description
1 polymer ?
#
loop_
_entity_poly.entity_id
_entity_poly.type
_entity_poly.pdbx_seq_one_letter_code
_entity_poly.pdbx_strand_id
1 'polypeptide(L)'
;MNHKLTLKEKVGYGMGDAAANLVWRGALAYLAVFYTDTFGITAAAAAMLFLVVRLSDGVTDIIMGMIADRTQTKMGKFRPWILGSTPFLGLFMVLCFTTPDLSYSGKLIYAYLTYIGLTLAYTVNNVPYSALMGVMTSDDRERTSLSGFRFAGAFFGGLLVMGCLPMLVDLLGQGNTAVGYQYTMWLFATLLVILMCVTVFTTKERVTLQQVSKPQDTKLDSPKTETGTQVVPAPRSLTSELIDLGKQLPLILVPLSAITAFFYYRDALTGAFFITVIALTTIAIKRLTRRPEAENTRSQQDIIDLLSNKPWLILLGMGFLTMMFNGIKYGVIAYYFKYYMGNELLTGYFFISLLVVSIFGALATSKLAAMFGRKKLFIIALLASSVLTSGIYFVPQKSVSAIFILGCSAEFFAAILPTLFFSMLGDSADYSEYKTGRRATGLVYSAGSFVQKTGGGFAGALVLLVLGSYGYNGLDINTINQTLPGMKSLMSWIPALFGFAGAALICLYPLNDEKQKEVTQALLSRRSEQPPISA
;
A
#
# COMPACT_ATOMS: atom_id res chain seq x y z
N MET A 1 -9.74 -30.32 -13.66
CA MET A 1 -10.90 -30.38 -12.71
C MET A 1 -11.03 -29.00 -12.06
N ASN A 2 -12.08 -28.24 -12.40
CA ASN A 2 -12.36 -26.95 -11.76
C ASN A 2 -12.88 -27.20 -10.33
N HIS A 3 -11.98 -27.22 -9.36
CA HIS A 3 -12.39 -27.32 -7.96
C HIS A 3 -12.91 -25.93 -7.51
N LYS A 4 -14.22 -25.79 -7.39
CA LYS A 4 -14.82 -24.64 -6.73
C LYS A 4 -14.31 -24.54 -5.30
N LEU A 5 -13.91 -23.32 -4.89
CA LEU A 5 -13.52 -23.06 -3.51
C LEU A 5 -14.74 -23.13 -2.59
N THR A 6 -14.58 -23.77 -1.45
CA THR A 6 -15.64 -23.82 -0.43
C THR A 6 -15.81 -22.44 0.23
N LEU A 7 -17.00 -22.16 0.75
CA LEU A 7 -17.24 -20.92 1.51
C LEU A 7 -16.28 -20.79 2.71
N LYS A 8 -15.97 -21.92 3.36
CA LYS A 8 -15.01 -21.98 4.47
C LYS A 8 -13.62 -21.47 4.06
N GLU A 9 -13.14 -21.85 2.88
CA GLU A 9 -11.84 -21.39 2.36
C GLU A 9 -11.87 -19.90 2.00
N LYS A 10 -12.95 -19.41 1.41
CA LYS A 10 -13.11 -18.00 1.05
C LYS A 10 -13.17 -17.11 2.29
N VAL A 11 -13.98 -17.47 3.26
CA VAL A 11 -14.07 -16.76 4.55
C VAL A 11 -12.73 -16.82 5.28
N GLY A 12 -12.12 -18.02 5.37
CA GLY A 12 -10.84 -18.18 6.02
C GLY A 12 -9.71 -17.37 5.36
N TYR A 13 -9.71 -17.26 4.03
CA TYR A 13 -8.78 -16.36 3.33
C TYR A 13 -9.05 -14.89 3.67
N GLY A 14 -10.30 -14.45 3.70
CA GLY A 14 -10.67 -13.09 4.11
C GLY A 14 -10.25 -12.72 5.54
N MET A 15 -10.25 -13.71 6.45
CA MET A 15 -9.79 -13.53 7.84
C MET A 15 -8.31 -13.13 7.93
N GLY A 16 -7.47 -13.59 7.00
CA GLY A 16 -6.07 -13.16 6.91
C GLY A 16 -5.90 -11.67 6.61
N ASP A 17 -6.75 -11.14 5.73
CA ASP A 17 -6.70 -9.69 5.45
C ASP A 17 -7.31 -8.85 6.59
N ALA A 18 -8.29 -9.41 7.32
CA ALA A 18 -8.76 -8.79 8.57
C ALA A 18 -7.62 -8.67 9.58
N ALA A 19 -6.86 -9.73 9.80
CA ALA A 19 -5.70 -9.74 10.69
C ALA A 19 -4.60 -8.76 10.24
N ALA A 20 -4.27 -8.74 8.95
CA ALA A 20 -3.29 -7.80 8.39
C ALA A 20 -3.71 -6.34 8.58
N ASN A 21 -5.01 -6.04 8.46
CA ASN A 21 -5.54 -4.69 8.64
C ASN A 21 -5.66 -4.25 10.11
N LEU A 22 -5.71 -5.16 11.08
CA LEU A 22 -5.54 -4.80 12.50
C LEU A 22 -4.18 -4.10 12.72
N VAL A 23 -3.12 -4.59 12.09
CA VAL A 23 -1.78 -3.98 12.17
C VAL A 23 -1.70 -2.70 11.33
N TRP A 24 -2.00 -2.82 10.04
CA TRP A 24 -1.75 -1.74 9.08
C TRP A 24 -2.58 -0.48 9.38
N ARG A 25 -3.88 -0.64 9.57
CA ARG A 25 -4.77 0.49 9.85
C ARG A 25 -4.59 1.03 11.26
N GLY A 26 -4.28 0.17 12.23
CA GLY A 26 -3.94 0.60 13.60
C GLY A 26 -2.70 1.48 13.63
N ALA A 27 -1.64 1.07 12.94
CA ALA A 27 -0.42 1.87 12.82
C ALA A 27 -0.68 3.19 12.05
N LEU A 28 -1.43 3.15 10.96
CA LEU A 28 -1.73 4.35 10.16
C LEU A 28 -2.52 5.40 10.96
N ALA A 29 -3.51 4.96 11.77
CA ALA A 29 -4.42 5.87 12.46
C ALA A 29 -3.89 6.36 13.81
N TYR A 30 -3.18 5.51 14.56
CA TYR A 30 -2.93 5.77 15.97
C TYR A 30 -1.46 5.75 16.39
N LEU A 31 -0.55 5.16 15.61
CA LEU A 31 0.85 5.04 16.03
C LEU A 31 1.53 6.41 16.16
N ALA A 32 1.17 7.37 15.29
CA ALA A 32 1.71 8.73 15.36
C ALA A 32 1.32 9.42 16.68
N VAL A 33 0.02 9.39 17.01
CA VAL A 33 -0.50 9.96 18.28
C VAL A 33 0.10 9.23 19.48
N PHE A 34 0.20 7.90 19.43
CA PHE A 34 0.82 7.15 20.52
C PHE A 34 2.28 7.58 20.75
N TYR A 35 3.08 7.70 19.69
CA TYR A 35 4.48 8.09 19.82
C TYR A 35 4.67 9.51 20.37
N THR A 36 3.84 10.45 19.96
CA THR A 36 3.97 11.85 20.40
C THR A 36 3.35 12.10 21.77
N ASP A 37 2.19 11.52 22.05
CA ASP A 37 1.36 11.87 23.22
C ASP A 37 1.57 10.95 24.42
N THR A 38 1.80 9.65 24.15
CA THR A 38 1.88 8.63 25.21
C THR A 38 3.32 8.17 25.40
N PHE A 39 4.04 7.88 24.33
CA PHE A 39 5.43 7.42 24.39
C PHE A 39 6.42 8.56 24.65
N GLY A 40 6.13 9.78 24.16
CA GLY A 40 6.82 11.02 24.48
C GLY A 40 8.08 11.26 23.66
N ILE A 41 8.09 10.89 22.35
CA ILE A 41 9.11 11.37 21.40
C ILE A 41 8.58 12.58 20.64
N THR A 42 9.50 13.42 20.17
CA THR A 42 9.12 14.61 19.41
C THR A 42 8.47 14.25 18.07
N ALA A 43 7.56 15.11 17.58
CA ALA A 43 6.91 14.92 16.29
C ALA A 43 7.92 14.80 15.14
N ALA A 44 9.04 15.56 15.18
CA ALA A 44 10.12 15.47 14.20
C ALA A 44 10.82 14.10 14.23
N ALA A 45 11.11 13.55 15.42
CA ALA A 45 11.73 12.24 15.55
C ALA A 45 10.79 11.12 15.06
N ALA A 46 9.48 11.20 15.38
CA ALA A 46 8.49 10.27 14.89
C ALA A 46 8.32 10.36 13.36
N ALA A 47 8.38 11.57 12.78
CA ALA A 47 8.35 11.76 11.33
C ALA A 47 9.51 11.04 10.63
N MET A 48 10.73 11.21 11.16
CA MET A 48 11.93 10.51 10.65
C MET A 48 11.81 9.00 10.77
N LEU A 49 11.32 8.51 11.90
CA LEU A 49 11.05 7.09 12.10
C LEU A 49 10.13 6.53 10.99
N PHE A 50 9.02 7.19 10.71
CA PHE A 50 8.11 6.76 9.64
C PHE A 50 8.74 6.80 8.26
N LEU A 51 9.49 7.86 7.93
CA LEU A 51 10.18 7.97 6.65
C LEU A 51 11.20 6.84 6.46
N VAL A 52 12.12 6.67 7.41
CA VAL A 52 13.19 5.67 7.33
C VAL A 52 12.63 4.26 7.19
N VAL A 53 11.61 3.90 7.99
CA VAL A 53 11.02 2.57 7.95
C VAL A 53 10.31 2.32 6.63
N ARG A 54 9.60 3.29 6.07
CA ARG A 54 8.92 3.13 4.78
C ARG A 54 9.85 2.98 3.60
N LEU A 55 11.07 3.55 3.69
CA LEU A 55 12.10 3.34 2.68
C LEU A 55 12.53 1.87 2.58
N SER A 56 12.62 1.19 3.71
CA SER A 56 13.04 -0.22 3.77
C SER A 56 11.96 -1.19 3.27
N ASP A 57 10.66 -0.85 3.43
CA ASP A 57 9.54 -1.74 3.09
C ASP A 57 9.56 -2.24 1.63
N GLY A 58 9.82 -1.35 0.67
CA GLY A 58 9.81 -1.72 -0.74
C GLY A 58 10.89 -2.74 -1.12
N VAL A 59 12.04 -2.68 -0.45
CA VAL A 59 13.16 -3.61 -0.65
C VAL A 59 12.85 -4.96 -0.03
N THR A 60 12.37 -4.94 1.20
CA THR A 60 12.06 -6.16 1.96
C THR A 60 10.91 -6.95 1.35
N ASP A 61 9.91 -6.27 0.75
CA ASP A 61 8.81 -6.92 0.03
C ASP A 61 9.32 -7.75 -1.17
N ILE A 62 10.24 -7.19 -1.97
CA ILE A 62 10.79 -7.87 -3.14
C ILE A 62 11.63 -9.09 -2.70
N ILE A 63 12.49 -8.91 -1.69
CA ILE A 63 13.33 -9.98 -1.14
C ILE A 63 12.43 -11.10 -0.60
N MET A 64 11.39 -10.76 0.15
CA MET A 64 10.48 -11.75 0.71
C MET A 64 9.70 -12.49 -0.38
N GLY A 65 9.25 -11.80 -1.43
CA GLY A 65 8.63 -12.44 -2.58
C GLY A 65 9.52 -13.50 -3.22
N MET A 66 10.80 -13.17 -3.47
CA MET A 66 11.77 -14.11 -4.03
C MET A 66 12.04 -15.32 -3.12
N ILE A 67 12.12 -15.12 -1.82
CA ILE A 67 12.32 -16.19 -0.83
C ILE A 67 11.10 -17.10 -0.78
N ALA A 68 9.90 -16.52 -0.69
CA ALA A 68 8.65 -17.27 -0.60
C ALA A 68 8.41 -18.13 -1.85
N ASP A 69 8.70 -17.63 -3.04
CA ASP A 69 8.52 -18.36 -4.30
C ASP A 69 9.42 -19.61 -4.41
N ARG A 70 10.56 -19.59 -3.74
CA ARG A 70 11.52 -20.73 -3.73
C ARG A 70 11.32 -21.70 -2.58
N THR A 71 10.47 -21.35 -1.63
CA THR A 71 10.18 -22.20 -0.48
C THR A 71 9.37 -23.42 -0.92
N GLN A 72 9.76 -24.59 -0.47
CA GLN A 72 9.04 -25.85 -0.67
C GLN A 72 8.98 -26.61 0.64
N THR A 73 7.78 -26.71 1.22
CA THR A 73 7.56 -27.45 2.46
C THR A 73 6.35 -28.38 2.35
N LYS A 74 6.19 -29.28 3.33
CA LYS A 74 5.00 -30.16 3.42
C LYS A 74 3.69 -29.37 3.57
N MET A 75 3.75 -28.13 4.09
CA MET A 75 2.58 -27.23 4.22
C MET A 75 2.30 -26.40 2.97
N GLY A 76 3.17 -26.42 1.97
CA GLY A 76 3.13 -25.56 0.78
C GLY A 76 4.27 -24.54 0.74
N LYS A 77 4.15 -23.55 -0.14
CA LYS A 77 5.15 -22.48 -0.32
C LYS A 77 4.94 -21.31 0.63
N PHE A 78 3.70 -20.84 0.77
CA PHE A 78 3.35 -19.57 1.40
C PHE A 78 2.85 -19.74 2.84
N ARG A 79 2.07 -20.78 3.11
CA ARG A 79 1.47 -21.05 4.43
C ARG A 79 2.48 -21.15 5.59
N PRO A 80 3.68 -21.77 5.42
CA PRO A 80 4.68 -21.80 6.49
C PRO A 80 5.17 -20.43 6.92
N TRP A 81 5.34 -19.51 5.96
CA TRP A 81 5.77 -18.15 6.23
C TRP A 81 4.70 -17.36 6.99
N ILE A 82 3.43 -17.50 6.58
CA ILE A 82 2.30 -16.86 7.28
C ILE A 82 2.24 -17.34 8.73
N LEU A 83 2.28 -18.66 8.95
CA LEU A 83 2.18 -19.23 10.30
C LEU A 83 3.40 -18.85 11.16
N GLY A 84 4.60 -18.99 10.62
CA GLY A 84 5.85 -18.72 11.35
C GLY A 84 6.04 -17.25 11.72
N SER A 85 5.60 -16.31 10.87
CA SER A 85 5.71 -14.87 11.14
C SER A 85 4.61 -14.32 12.06
N THR A 86 3.48 -15.00 12.17
CA THR A 86 2.31 -14.53 12.94
C THR A 86 2.61 -14.21 14.41
N PRO A 87 3.32 -15.05 15.19
CA PRO A 87 3.67 -14.71 16.58
C PRO A 87 4.55 -13.45 16.68
N PHE A 88 5.51 -13.31 15.77
CA PHE A 88 6.40 -12.13 15.72
C PHE A 88 5.63 -10.87 15.35
N LEU A 89 4.68 -10.97 14.41
CA LEU A 89 3.82 -9.86 14.02
C LEU A 89 2.98 -9.37 15.20
N GLY A 90 2.35 -10.30 15.94
CA GLY A 90 1.61 -9.98 17.17
C GLY A 90 2.51 -9.38 18.25
N LEU A 91 3.69 -9.95 18.48
CA LEU A 91 4.66 -9.45 19.45
C LEU A 91 5.09 -8.01 19.14
N PHE A 92 5.55 -7.75 17.91
CA PHE A 92 5.98 -6.40 17.53
C PHE A 92 4.84 -5.39 17.51
N MET A 93 3.60 -5.82 17.22
CA MET A 93 2.42 -4.97 17.36
C MET A 93 2.24 -4.50 18.81
N VAL A 94 2.39 -5.38 19.79
CA VAL A 94 2.33 -5.01 21.21
C VAL A 94 3.52 -4.13 21.60
N LEU A 95 4.74 -4.50 21.20
CA LEU A 95 5.94 -3.75 21.52
C LEU A 95 5.91 -2.31 20.99
N CYS A 96 5.38 -2.09 19.78
CA CYS A 96 5.23 -0.74 19.21
C CYS A 96 4.34 0.18 20.05
N PHE A 97 3.40 -0.37 20.81
CA PHE A 97 2.47 0.37 21.67
C PHE A 97 2.76 0.15 23.17
N THR A 98 3.98 -0.19 23.52
CA THR A 98 4.45 -0.33 24.91
C THR A 98 5.38 0.83 25.25
N THR A 99 5.27 1.36 26.47
CA THR A 99 6.05 2.50 26.97
C THR A 99 7.04 2.04 28.05
N PRO A 100 8.22 1.49 27.71
CA PRO A 100 9.23 1.17 28.70
C PRO A 100 9.82 2.45 29.31
N ASP A 101 10.23 2.38 30.56
CA ASP A 101 10.90 3.47 31.24
C ASP A 101 12.36 3.56 30.79
N LEU A 102 12.63 4.42 29.81
CA LEU A 102 13.92 4.59 29.15
C LEU A 102 14.25 6.08 29.03
N SER A 103 15.54 6.39 28.96
CA SER A 103 16.00 7.72 28.54
C SER A 103 15.49 8.07 27.15
N TYR A 104 15.47 9.36 26.80
CA TYR A 104 14.97 9.81 25.47
C TYR A 104 15.66 9.10 24.30
N SER A 105 17.00 8.96 24.34
CA SER A 105 17.76 8.21 23.33
C SER A 105 17.38 6.73 23.31
N GLY A 106 17.17 6.12 24.48
CA GLY A 106 16.69 4.75 24.61
C GLY A 106 15.30 4.56 24.01
N LYS A 107 14.39 5.51 24.24
CA LYS A 107 13.05 5.53 23.60
C LYS A 107 13.14 5.57 22.08
N LEU A 108 14.03 6.41 21.51
CA LEU A 108 14.22 6.46 20.05
C LEU A 108 14.71 5.13 19.49
N ILE A 109 15.75 4.55 20.10
CA ILE A 109 16.29 3.25 19.66
C ILE A 109 15.19 2.18 19.75
N TYR A 110 14.45 2.14 20.84
CA TYR A 110 13.34 1.21 21.05
C TYR A 110 12.26 1.37 19.97
N ALA A 111 11.84 2.60 19.66
CA ALA A 111 10.84 2.89 18.63
C ALA A 111 11.32 2.43 17.24
N TYR A 112 12.59 2.69 16.88
CA TYR A 112 13.16 2.20 15.61
C TYR A 112 13.18 0.67 15.55
N LEU A 113 13.66 -0.01 16.59
CA LEU A 113 13.76 -1.47 16.61
C LEU A 113 12.38 -2.13 16.54
N THR A 114 11.42 -1.65 17.31
CA THR A 114 10.07 -2.22 17.35
C THR A 114 9.30 -1.96 16.07
N TYR A 115 9.40 -0.76 15.49
CA TYR A 115 8.68 -0.43 14.26
C TYR A 115 9.33 -1.08 13.02
N ILE A 116 10.65 -1.18 12.93
CA ILE A 116 11.33 -1.96 11.90
C ILE A 116 10.96 -3.45 12.05
N GLY A 117 10.97 -3.97 13.28
CA GLY A 117 10.54 -5.34 13.56
C GLY A 117 9.10 -5.60 13.12
N LEU A 118 8.18 -4.66 13.40
CA LEU A 118 6.78 -4.74 12.99
C LEU A 118 6.64 -4.80 11.46
N THR A 119 7.33 -3.90 10.74
CA THR A 119 7.23 -3.84 9.27
C THR A 119 7.87 -5.05 8.60
N LEU A 120 9.01 -5.54 9.12
CA LEU A 120 9.62 -6.79 8.64
C LEU A 120 8.70 -8.00 8.89
N ALA A 121 8.15 -8.14 10.09
CA ALA A 121 7.22 -9.23 10.40
C ALA A 121 5.95 -9.14 9.53
N TYR A 122 5.46 -7.91 9.29
CA TYR A 122 4.33 -7.66 8.39
C TYR A 122 4.66 -8.08 6.94
N THR A 123 5.82 -7.72 6.40
CA THR A 123 6.28 -8.11 5.06
C THR A 123 6.39 -9.63 4.94
N VAL A 124 7.02 -10.31 5.92
CA VAL A 124 7.16 -11.78 5.93
C VAL A 124 5.81 -12.49 6.00
N ASN A 125 4.81 -11.86 6.61
CA ASN A 125 3.44 -12.38 6.71
C ASN A 125 2.61 -12.06 5.45
N ASN A 126 2.54 -10.77 5.08
CA ASN A 126 1.56 -10.26 4.11
C ASN A 126 1.95 -10.54 2.64
N VAL A 127 3.24 -10.59 2.31
CA VAL A 127 3.69 -10.92 0.94
C VAL A 127 3.31 -12.35 0.57
N PRO A 128 3.65 -13.40 1.38
CA PRO A 128 3.18 -14.76 1.12
C PRO A 128 1.65 -14.89 1.19
N TYR A 129 0.97 -14.18 2.10
CA TYR A 129 -0.48 -14.18 2.17
C TYR A 129 -1.12 -13.66 0.87
N SER A 130 -0.60 -12.59 0.31
CA SER A 130 -1.09 -12.04 -0.96
C SER A 130 -0.84 -12.99 -2.13
N ALA A 131 0.30 -13.67 -2.15
CA ALA A 131 0.66 -14.67 -3.17
C ALA A 131 -0.16 -15.96 -3.06
N LEU A 132 -0.61 -16.32 -1.85
CA LEU A 132 -1.43 -17.52 -1.59
C LEU A 132 -2.70 -17.55 -2.46
N MET A 133 -3.33 -16.40 -2.73
CA MET A 133 -4.49 -16.31 -3.61
C MET A 133 -4.24 -16.94 -5.00
N GLY A 134 -3.06 -16.70 -5.56
CA GLY A 134 -2.68 -17.19 -6.88
C GLY A 134 -2.52 -18.70 -6.97
N VAL A 135 -2.21 -19.37 -5.84
CA VAL A 135 -2.02 -20.83 -5.78
C VAL A 135 -3.21 -21.59 -5.17
N MET A 136 -4.21 -20.90 -4.65
CA MET A 136 -5.45 -21.54 -4.17
C MET A 136 -6.35 -22.01 -5.33
N THR A 137 -6.40 -21.26 -6.43
CA THR A 137 -7.21 -21.58 -7.61
C THR A 137 -6.63 -20.99 -8.89
N SER A 138 -6.84 -21.70 -10.01
CA SER A 138 -6.55 -21.21 -11.36
C SER A 138 -7.77 -20.57 -12.05
N ASP A 139 -8.96 -20.68 -11.46
CA ASP A 139 -10.21 -20.16 -12.02
C ASP A 139 -10.34 -18.65 -11.71
N ASP A 140 -10.48 -17.82 -12.76
CA ASP A 140 -10.57 -16.37 -12.62
C ASP A 140 -11.84 -15.90 -11.88
N ARG A 141 -12.96 -16.65 -12.00
CA ARG A 141 -14.20 -16.34 -11.27
C ARG A 141 -14.02 -16.58 -9.77
N GLU A 142 -13.38 -17.69 -9.42
CA GLU A 142 -13.07 -18.02 -8.03
C GLU A 142 -12.06 -17.04 -7.44
N ARG A 143 -11.05 -16.58 -8.21
CA ARG A 143 -10.10 -15.51 -7.79
C ARG A 143 -10.82 -14.19 -7.54
N THR A 144 -11.75 -13.82 -8.41
CA THR A 144 -12.57 -12.60 -8.23
C THR A 144 -13.42 -12.70 -6.97
N SER A 145 -14.06 -13.85 -6.75
CA SER A 145 -14.82 -14.11 -5.52
C SER A 145 -13.93 -14.02 -4.28
N LEU A 146 -12.74 -14.65 -4.33
CA LEU A 146 -11.77 -14.63 -3.23
C LEU A 146 -11.30 -13.22 -2.88
N SER A 147 -11.08 -12.38 -3.90
CA SER A 147 -10.77 -10.95 -3.72
C SER A 147 -11.89 -10.20 -3.00
N GLY A 148 -13.16 -10.51 -3.30
CA GLY A 148 -14.30 -9.93 -2.58
C GLY A 148 -14.28 -10.25 -1.08
N PHE A 149 -14.04 -11.52 -0.71
CA PHE A 149 -13.88 -11.92 0.69
C PHE A 149 -12.66 -11.28 1.36
N ARG A 150 -11.57 -11.11 0.63
CA ARG A 150 -10.39 -10.38 1.08
C ARG A 150 -10.71 -8.95 1.47
N PHE A 151 -11.36 -8.19 0.59
CA PHE A 151 -11.75 -6.80 0.88
C PHE A 151 -12.74 -6.72 2.04
N ALA A 152 -13.71 -7.62 2.12
CA ALA A 152 -14.62 -7.69 3.27
C ALA A 152 -13.86 -7.90 4.59
N GLY A 153 -12.88 -8.79 4.61
CA GLY A 153 -11.98 -8.99 5.75
C GLY A 153 -11.19 -7.73 6.09
N ALA A 154 -10.59 -7.05 5.09
CA ALA A 154 -9.86 -5.80 5.27
C ALA A 154 -10.70 -4.70 5.92
N PHE A 155 -11.94 -4.54 5.48
CA PHE A 155 -12.88 -3.58 6.07
C PHE A 155 -13.26 -3.98 7.49
N PHE A 156 -13.51 -5.26 7.75
CA PHE A 156 -13.84 -5.75 9.08
C PHE A 156 -12.68 -5.52 10.08
N GLY A 157 -11.45 -5.90 9.72
CA GLY A 157 -10.27 -5.64 10.56
C GLY A 157 -10.03 -4.15 10.81
N GLY A 158 -10.20 -3.34 9.76
CA GLY A 158 -10.12 -1.88 9.85
C GLY A 158 -11.17 -1.29 10.79
N LEU A 159 -12.41 -1.74 10.70
CA LEU A 159 -13.50 -1.29 11.55
C LEU A 159 -13.24 -1.61 13.03
N LEU A 160 -12.72 -2.80 13.31
CA LEU A 160 -12.36 -3.19 14.67
C LEU A 160 -11.28 -2.29 15.26
N VAL A 161 -10.13 -2.13 14.55
CA VAL A 161 -9.01 -1.37 15.11
C VAL A 161 -9.26 0.13 15.10
N MET A 162 -9.73 0.69 13.99
CA MET A 162 -9.91 2.15 13.90
C MET A 162 -11.11 2.66 14.72
N GLY A 163 -12.18 1.86 14.79
CA GLY A 163 -13.39 2.23 15.52
C GLY A 163 -13.32 1.95 17.01
N CYS A 164 -12.85 0.75 17.40
CA CYS A 164 -12.93 0.31 18.79
C CYS A 164 -11.70 0.70 19.64
N LEU A 165 -10.54 1.03 19.01
CA LEU A 165 -9.30 1.28 19.75
C LEU A 165 -9.43 2.38 20.81
N PRO A 166 -9.96 3.59 20.54
CA PRO A 166 -10.05 4.63 21.55
C PRO A 166 -10.92 4.21 22.76
N MET A 167 -12.03 3.54 22.48
CA MET A 167 -12.92 3.03 23.52
C MET A 167 -12.25 1.95 24.37
N LEU A 168 -11.52 1.03 23.76
CA LEU A 168 -10.79 -0.02 24.46
C LEU A 168 -9.62 0.53 25.27
N VAL A 169 -8.92 1.53 24.76
CA VAL A 169 -7.83 2.21 25.48
C VAL A 169 -8.35 2.88 26.73
N ASP A 170 -9.48 3.58 26.63
CA ASP A 170 -10.12 4.22 27.79
C ASP A 170 -10.61 3.18 28.82
N LEU A 171 -11.34 2.16 28.35
CA LEU A 171 -11.91 1.11 29.20
C LEU A 171 -10.83 0.28 29.92
N LEU A 172 -9.79 -0.16 29.20
CA LEU A 172 -8.73 -1.02 29.75
C LEU A 172 -7.65 -0.24 30.48
N GLY A 173 -7.49 1.04 30.16
CA GLY A 173 -6.48 1.91 30.75
C GLY A 173 -6.86 2.47 32.13
N GLN A 174 -8.15 2.54 32.43
CA GLN A 174 -8.66 3.07 33.72
C GLN A 174 -7.98 4.39 34.15
N GLY A 175 -7.82 5.31 33.18
CA GLY A 175 -7.15 6.59 33.37
C GLY A 175 -5.64 6.59 33.03
N ASN A 176 -5.03 5.44 32.77
CA ASN A 176 -3.64 5.36 32.28
C ASN A 176 -3.62 4.95 30.80
N THR A 177 -3.46 5.94 29.93
CA THR A 177 -3.48 5.76 28.47
C THR A 177 -2.40 4.77 27.98
N ALA A 178 -1.20 4.76 28.58
CA ALA A 178 -0.12 3.85 28.19
C ALA A 178 -0.49 2.38 28.46
N VAL A 179 -1.06 2.11 29.63
CA VAL A 179 -1.58 0.78 30.01
C VAL A 179 -2.75 0.38 29.11
N GLY A 180 -3.65 1.33 28.82
CA GLY A 180 -4.77 1.12 27.92
C GLY A 180 -4.33 0.69 26.51
N TYR A 181 -3.35 1.38 25.91
CA TYR A 181 -2.79 0.97 24.62
C TYR A 181 -2.17 -0.42 24.68
N GLN A 182 -1.39 -0.71 25.70
CA GLN A 182 -0.71 -2.00 25.84
C GLN A 182 -1.71 -3.17 25.93
N TYR A 183 -2.73 -3.09 26.81
CA TYR A 183 -3.73 -4.14 26.93
C TYR A 183 -4.61 -4.28 25.68
N THR A 184 -4.98 -3.17 25.06
CA THR A 184 -5.72 -3.18 23.79
C THR A 184 -4.92 -3.88 22.69
N MET A 185 -3.60 -3.63 22.61
CA MET A 185 -2.74 -4.30 21.64
C MET A 185 -2.55 -5.78 21.92
N TRP A 186 -2.51 -6.21 23.18
CA TRP A 186 -2.53 -7.64 23.51
C TRP A 186 -3.82 -8.31 23.03
N LEU A 187 -4.97 -7.65 23.21
CA LEU A 187 -6.26 -8.17 22.72
C LEU A 187 -6.23 -8.30 21.18
N PHE A 188 -5.81 -7.26 20.47
CA PHE A 188 -5.73 -7.28 19.01
C PHE A 188 -4.66 -8.24 18.48
N ALA A 189 -3.52 -8.38 19.15
CA ALA A 189 -2.49 -9.35 18.80
C ALA A 189 -2.99 -10.80 18.96
N THR A 190 -3.74 -11.08 20.03
CA THR A 190 -4.39 -12.39 20.23
C THR A 190 -5.40 -12.67 19.12
N LEU A 191 -6.25 -11.71 18.80
CA LEU A 191 -7.21 -11.82 17.69
C LEU A 191 -6.50 -12.02 16.34
N LEU A 192 -5.42 -11.28 16.08
CA LEU A 192 -4.59 -11.43 14.89
C LEU A 192 -4.06 -12.86 14.74
N VAL A 193 -3.51 -13.42 15.82
CA VAL A 193 -2.98 -14.80 15.82
C VAL A 193 -4.10 -15.79 15.50
N ILE A 194 -5.26 -15.66 16.13
CA ILE A 194 -6.42 -16.52 15.88
C ILE A 194 -6.85 -16.44 14.41
N LEU A 195 -7.03 -15.22 13.86
CA LEU A 195 -7.47 -15.01 12.47
C LEU A 195 -6.45 -15.56 11.46
N MET A 196 -5.16 -15.35 11.69
CA MET A 196 -4.10 -15.92 10.83
C MET A 196 -4.03 -17.44 10.91
N CYS A 197 -4.19 -18.03 12.10
CA CYS A 197 -4.29 -19.48 12.24
C CYS A 197 -5.50 -20.03 11.48
N VAL A 198 -6.68 -19.40 11.60
CA VAL A 198 -7.85 -19.77 10.81
C VAL A 198 -7.53 -19.73 9.31
N THR A 199 -6.87 -18.68 8.84
CA THR A 199 -6.46 -18.56 7.43
C THR A 199 -5.59 -19.72 6.99
N VAL A 200 -4.53 -20.02 7.75
CA VAL A 200 -3.57 -21.10 7.40
C VAL A 200 -4.23 -22.47 7.40
N PHE A 201 -5.09 -22.77 8.38
CA PHE A 201 -5.70 -24.10 8.51
C PHE A 201 -6.93 -24.32 7.61
N THR A 202 -7.57 -23.26 7.14
CA THR A 202 -8.72 -23.39 6.23
C THR A 202 -8.35 -23.31 4.76
N THR A 203 -7.23 -22.67 4.41
CA THR A 203 -6.77 -22.54 3.01
C THR A 203 -5.88 -23.69 2.58
N LYS A 204 -5.87 -24.01 1.28
CA LYS A 204 -5.00 -25.04 0.69
C LYS A 204 -4.37 -24.53 -0.60
N GLU A 205 -3.07 -24.78 -0.76
CA GLU A 205 -2.34 -24.53 -2.01
C GLU A 205 -2.59 -25.70 -2.97
N ARG A 206 -3.25 -25.45 -4.10
CA ARG A 206 -3.62 -26.48 -5.09
C ARG A 206 -2.88 -26.36 -6.40
N VAL A 207 -2.51 -25.13 -6.78
CA VAL A 207 -1.84 -24.85 -8.06
C VAL A 207 -0.34 -24.91 -7.84
N THR A 208 0.27 -26.01 -8.25
CA THR A 208 1.73 -26.14 -8.26
C THR A 208 2.23 -25.59 -9.59
N LEU A 209 3.03 -24.53 -9.58
CA LEU A 209 3.59 -23.88 -10.79
C LEU A 209 4.42 -24.83 -11.67
N GLN A 210 4.75 -26.03 -11.19
CA GLN A 210 5.43 -27.08 -11.98
C GLN A 210 4.53 -27.78 -13.02
N GLN A 211 3.21 -27.61 -12.98
CA GLN A 211 2.32 -28.20 -13.99
C GLN A 211 2.24 -27.41 -15.30
N VAL A 212 2.78 -26.18 -15.34
CA VAL A 212 2.79 -25.35 -16.55
C VAL A 212 4.05 -25.57 -17.40
N SER A 213 5.05 -26.31 -16.90
CA SER A 213 6.35 -26.46 -17.57
C SER A 213 6.80 -27.92 -17.79
N LYS A 214 5.89 -28.90 -17.80
CA LYS A 214 6.21 -30.20 -18.40
C LYS A 214 5.74 -30.21 -19.84
N PRO A 215 6.66 -30.25 -20.84
CA PRO A 215 6.30 -30.72 -22.16
C PRO A 215 5.84 -32.17 -22.00
N GLN A 216 4.63 -32.48 -22.47
CA GLN A 216 4.25 -33.88 -22.65
C GLN A 216 5.22 -34.47 -23.69
N ASP A 217 6.05 -35.43 -23.26
CA ASP A 217 6.77 -36.32 -24.15
C ASP A 217 5.76 -37.11 -25.01
N THR A 218 5.31 -36.52 -26.06
CA THR A 218 4.65 -37.25 -27.14
C THR A 218 5.75 -37.62 -28.14
N LYS A 219 6.21 -38.88 -28.07
CA LYS A 219 6.96 -39.51 -29.16
C LYS A 219 6.10 -39.42 -30.41
N LEU A 220 6.50 -38.59 -31.34
CA LEU A 220 6.15 -38.75 -32.78
C LEU A 220 7.41 -38.55 -33.56
N ASP A 221 7.73 -39.57 -34.33
CA ASP A 221 8.81 -39.58 -35.32
C ASP A 221 8.63 -38.58 -36.45
N SER A 222 9.77 -37.94 -36.81
CA SER A 222 10.11 -37.32 -38.12
C SER A 222 9.62 -35.88 -38.38
N PRO A 223 10.32 -35.16 -39.27
CA PRO A 223 11.76 -35.01 -39.51
C PRO A 223 12.29 -33.57 -39.19
N LYS A 224 13.60 -33.47 -39.07
CA LYS A 224 14.39 -32.25 -38.87
C LYS A 224 14.01 -31.11 -39.80
N THR A 225 13.61 -29.98 -39.21
CA THR A 225 13.79 -28.67 -39.86
C THR A 225 14.36 -27.71 -38.80
N GLU A 226 15.53 -27.19 -39.08
CA GLU A 226 16.25 -26.23 -38.28
C GLU A 226 15.43 -24.92 -38.23
N THR A 227 14.88 -24.58 -37.08
CA THR A 227 14.48 -23.20 -36.78
C THR A 227 14.49 -23.02 -35.26
N GLY A 228 15.27 -22.10 -34.80
CA GLY A 228 15.37 -21.38 -33.54
C GLY A 228 14.74 -22.00 -32.27
N THR A 229 15.48 -22.83 -31.58
CA THR A 229 15.16 -23.29 -30.22
C THR A 229 15.18 -22.07 -29.29
N GLN A 230 14.02 -21.55 -28.89
CA GLN A 230 13.95 -20.65 -27.75
C GLN A 230 14.36 -21.44 -26.49
N VAL A 231 15.62 -21.30 -26.12
CA VAL A 231 16.14 -21.81 -24.85
C VAL A 231 15.42 -21.06 -23.74
N VAL A 232 14.49 -21.74 -23.05
CA VAL A 232 13.94 -21.25 -21.78
C VAL A 232 15.12 -21.18 -20.81
N PRO A 233 15.52 -19.98 -20.35
CA PRO A 233 16.68 -19.86 -19.47
C PRO A 233 16.42 -20.65 -18.18
N ALA A 234 17.41 -21.41 -17.73
CA ALA A 234 17.37 -22.09 -16.43
C ALA A 234 17.05 -21.11 -15.29
N PRO A 235 16.30 -21.51 -14.26
CA PRO A 235 15.98 -20.65 -13.14
C PRO A 235 17.28 -20.13 -12.51
N ARG A 236 17.44 -18.80 -12.49
CA ARG A 236 18.63 -18.14 -11.91
C ARG A 236 18.72 -18.45 -10.42
N SER A 237 19.94 -18.51 -9.89
CA SER A 237 20.16 -18.68 -8.46
C SER A 237 19.65 -17.44 -7.70
N LEU A 238 19.14 -17.63 -6.47
CA LEU A 238 18.68 -16.53 -5.59
C LEU A 238 19.76 -15.44 -5.46
N THR A 239 21.02 -15.88 -5.33
CA THR A 239 22.17 -15.00 -5.19
C THR A 239 22.37 -14.09 -6.39
N SER A 240 22.20 -14.60 -7.61
CA SER A 240 22.35 -13.76 -8.83
C SER A 240 21.23 -12.73 -8.97
N GLU A 241 20.00 -13.08 -8.60
CA GLU A 241 18.87 -12.14 -8.59
C GLU A 241 19.00 -11.08 -7.50
N LEU A 242 19.48 -11.45 -6.30
CA LEU A 242 19.76 -10.51 -5.23
C LEU A 242 20.89 -9.53 -5.60
N ILE A 243 21.93 -10.01 -6.29
CA ILE A 243 23.02 -9.15 -6.81
C ILE A 243 22.47 -8.17 -7.85
N ASP A 244 21.64 -8.63 -8.79
CA ASP A 244 21.06 -7.77 -9.81
C ASP A 244 20.06 -6.75 -9.20
N LEU A 245 19.29 -7.14 -8.20
CA LEU A 245 18.49 -6.23 -7.39
C LEU A 245 19.37 -5.21 -6.66
N GLY A 246 20.45 -5.65 -6.02
CA GLY A 246 21.40 -4.78 -5.31
C GLY A 246 22.01 -3.70 -6.21
N LYS A 247 22.25 -3.99 -7.48
CA LYS A 247 22.73 -3.01 -8.47
C LYS A 247 21.68 -1.95 -8.86
N GLN A 248 20.38 -2.28 -8.74
CA GLN A 248 19.27 -1.38 -9.09
C GLN A 248 18.77 -0.59 -7.87
N LEU A 249 19.00 -1.08 -6.65
CA LEU A 249 18.58 -0.48 -5.40
C LEU A 249 19.01 1.00 -5.25
N PRO A 250 20.23 1.41 -5.59
CA PRO A 250 20.67 2.81 -5.48
C PRO A 250 19.81 3.78 -6.30
N LEU A 251 19.26 3.35 -7.45
CA LEU A 251 18.38 4.18 -8.29
C LEU A 251 17.08 4.58 -7.58
N ILE A 252 16.65 3.81 -6.59
CA ILE A 252 15.44 4.07 -5.81
C ILE A 252 15.79 4.68 -4.44
N LEU A 253 16.79 4.11 -3.74
CA LEU A 253 17.11 4.51 -2.38
C LEU A 253 17.81 5.87 -2.29
N VAL A 254 18.65 6.22 -3.29
CA VAL A 254 19.37 7.50 -3.26
C VAL A 254 18.44 8.71 -3.42
N PRO A 255 17.51 8.78 -4.40
CA PRO A 255 16.53 9.86 -4.46
C PRO A 255 15.66 9.93 -3.21
N LEU A 256 15.27 8.79 -2.69
CA LEU A 256 14.41 8.69 -1.53
C LEU A 256 15.09 9.18 -0.25
N SER A 257 16.39 8.82 -0.05
CA SER A 257 17.18 9.34 1.06
C SER A 257 17.45 10.84 0.96
N ALA A 258 17.62 11.37 -0.26
CA ALA A 258 17.78 12.80 -0.50
C ALA A 258 16.49 13.58 -0.18
N ILE A 259 15.33 13.03 -0.52
CA ILE A 259 14.03 13.58 -0.11
C ILE A 259 13.93 13.62 1.41
N THR A 260 14.29 12.52 2.08
CA THR A 260 14.25 12.40 3.53
C THR A 260 15.17 13.44 4.20
N ALA A 261 16.41 13.59 3.71
CA ALA A 261 17.37 14.56 4.21
C ALA A 261 16.87 16.01 4.02
N PHE A 262 16.28 16.32 2.87
CA PHE A 262 15.70 17.64 2.62
C PHE A 262 14.58 17.99 3.59
N PHE A 263 13.65 17.05 3.83
CA PHE A 263 12.56 17.27 4.79
C PHE A 263 13.05 17.41 6.23
N TYR A 264 14.19 16.78 6.58
CA TYR A 264 14.75 16.84 7.93
C TYR A 264 15.50 18.14 8.18
N TYR A 265 16.47 18.47 7.34
CA TYR A 265 17.36 19.62 7.56
C TYR A 265 16.77 20.94 7.12
N ARG A 266 15.94 20.96 6.08
CA ARG A 266 15.26 22.16 5.54
C ARG A 266 16.18 23.34 5.21
N ASP A 267 17.44 23.08 4.93
CA ASP A 267 18.43 24.08 4.57
C ASP A 267 18.71 24.12 3.07
N ALA A 268 19.36 25.17 2.60
CA ALA A 268 19.67 25.37 1.19
C ALA A 268 20.62 24.28 0.65
N LEU A 269 21.50 23.74 1.51
CA LEU A 269 22.49 22.72 1.12
C LEU A 269 21.79 21.39 0.84
N THR A 270 20.88 20.96 1.71
CA THR A 270 20.08 19.73 1.50
C THR A 270 19.11 19.90 0.36
N GLY A 271 18.58 21.10 0.12
CA GLY A 271 17.79 21.43 -1.07
C GLY A 271 18.61 21.28 -2.36
N ALA A 272 19.82 21.81 -2.40
CA ALA A 272 20.74 21.65 -3.52
C ALA A 272 21.16 20.19 -3.74
N PHE A 273 21.44 19.46 -2.66
CA PHE A 273 21.72 18.02 -2.71
C PHE A 273 20.53 17.23 -3.30
N PHE A 274 19.32 17.51 -2.84
CA PHE A 274 18.09 16.89 -3.36
C PHE A 274 17.91 17.12 -4.86
N ILE A 275 18.04 18.37 -5.33
CA ILE A 275 17.95 18.73 -6.76
C ILE A 275 19.04 18.00 -7.56
N THR A 276 20.27 17.95 -7.04
CA THR A 276 21.40 17.26 -7.68
C THR A 276 21.12 15.77 -7.84
N VAL A 277 20.61 15.12 -6.78
CA VAL A 277 20.28 13.69 -6.80
C VAL A 277 19.16 13.40 -7.80
N ILE A 278 18.10 14.23 -7.85
CA ILE A 278 17.04 14.08 -8.86
C ILE A 278 17.61 14.24 -10.28
N ALA A 279 18.46 15.23 -10.51
CA ALA A 279 19.08 15.45 -11.80
C ALA A 279 19.94 14.26 -12.23
N LEU A 280 20.80 13.75 -11.33
CA LEU A 280 21.64 12.56 -11.60
C LEU A 280 20.81 11.31 -11.85
N THR A 281 19.74 11.10 -11.07
CA THR A 281 18.82 9.96 -11.28
C THR A 281 18.12 10.07 -12.64
N THR A 282 17.67 11.26 -13.02
CA THR A 282 17.06 11.53 -14.33
C THR A 282 18.04 11.27 -15.47
N ILE A 283 19.31 11.67 -15.31
CA ILE A 283 20.36 11.41 -16.29
C ILE A 283 20.65 9.90 -16.37
N ALA A 284 20.71 9.19 -15.24
CA ALA A 284 20.93 7.75 -15.19
C ALA A 284 19.79 6.99 -15.89
N ILE A 285 18.54 7.36 -15.62
CA ILE A 285 17.35 6.81 -16.30
C ILE A 285 17.44 7.09 -17.81
N LYS A 286 17.77 8.32 -18.21
CA LYS A 286 17.92 8.69 -19.62
C LYS A 286 19.06 7.91 -20.33
N ARG A 287 20.15 7.61 -19.61
CA ARG A 287 21.24 6.77 -20.15
C ARG A 287 20.80 5.31 -20.31
N LEU A 288 20.09 4.78 -19.33
CA LEU A 288 19.53 3.42 -19.38
C LEU A 288 18.54 3.26 -20.55
N THR A 289 17.63 4.22 -20.75
CA THR A 289 16.64 4.17 -21.84
C THR A 289 17.23 4.37 -23.24
N ARG A 290 18.48 4.84 -23.36
CA ARG A 290 19.19 5.01 -24.63
C ARG A 290 20.10 3.84 -25.01
N ARG A 291 20.25 2.82 -24.16
CA ARG A 291 21.06 1.64 -24.48
C ARG A 291 20.42 0.81 -25.58
N PRO A 292 21.19 0.21 -26.48
CA PRO A 292 20.68 -0.72 -27.50
C PRO A 292 20.00 -1.93 -26.81
N GLU A 293 18.89 -2.38 -27.37
CA GLU A 293 18.11 -3.50 -26.80
C GLU A 293 18.93 -4.79 -26.68
N ALA A 294 19.86 -5.04 -27.60
CA ALA A 294 20.73 -6.21 -27.60
C ALA A 294 21.69 -6.31 -26.40
N GLU A 295 21.98 -5.20 -25.72
CA GLU A 295 22.88 -5.15 -24.55
C GLU A 295 22.14 -5.31 -23.21
N ASN A 296 20.81 -5.31 -23.22
CA ASN A 296 20.01 -5.32 -22.01
C ASN A 296 19.62 -6.75 -21.62
N THR A 297 19.65 -7.03 -20.31
CA THR A 297 18.99 -8.23 -19.79
C THR A 297 17.47 -8.06 -19.90
N ARG A 298 16.70 -9.16 -19.94
CA ARG A 298 15.24 -9.15 -20.03
C ARG A 298 14.62 -8.26 -18.95
N SER A 299 15.09 -8.36 -17.71
CA SER A 299 14.59 -7.52 -16.58
C SER A 299 14.92 -6.04 -16.76
N GLN A 300 16.10 -5.71 -17.31
CA GLN A 300 16.45 -4.31 -17.60
C GLN A 300 15.57 -3.75 -18.71
N GLN A 301 15.28 -4.55 -19.73
CA GLN A 301 14.43 -4.13 -20.83
C GLN A 301 12.98 -3.93 -20.38
N ASP A 302 12.44 -4.79 -19.51
CA ASP A 302 11.10 -4.62 -18.92
C ASP A 302 11.00 -3.31 -18.12
N ILE A 303 12.05 -2.94 -17.39
CA ILE A 303 12.12 -1.65 -16.67
C ILE A 303 12.18 -0.48 -17.65
N ILE A 304 12.98 -0.57 -18.71
CA ILE A 304 13.11 0.48 -19.74
C ILE A 304 11.77 0.69 -20.44
N ASP A 305 11.09 -0.38 -20.81
CA ASP A 305 9.77 -0.34 -21.43
C ASP A 305 8.73 0.35 -20.53
N LEU A 306 8.75 0.04 -19.23
CA LEU A 306 7.87 0.67 -18.26
C LEU A 306 8.22 2.14 -18.02
N LEU A 307 9.49 2.50 -17.92
CA LEU A 307 9.91 3.91 -17.81
C LEU A 307 9.55 4.73 -19.07
N SER A 308 9.38 4.06 -20.21
CA SER A 308 8.91 4.67 -21.47
C SER A 308 7.37 4.69 -21.56
N ASN A 309 6.67 4.00 -20.66
CA ASN A 309 5.22 3.91 -20.61
C ASN A 309 4.62 5.13 -19.89
N LYS A 310 4.34 6.20 -20.65
CA LYS A 310 3.74 7.43 -20.10
C LYS A 310 2.45 7.21 -19.29
N PRO A 311 1.46 6.40 -19.75
CA PRO A 311 0.30 6.06 -18.94
C PRO A 311 0.65 5.54 -17.55
N TRP A 312 1.58 4.60 -17.46
CA TRP A 312 2.00 4.00 -16.20
C TRP A 312 2.67 5.01 -15.26
N LEU A 313 3.58 5.85 -15.77
CA LEU A 313 4.26 6.89 -14.97
C LEU A 313 3.26 7.91 -14.38
N ILE A 314 2.27 8.33 -15.19
CA ILE A 314 1.22 9.24 -14.72
C ILE A 314 0.39 8.58 -13.63
N LEU A 315 0.02 7.29 -13.80
CA LEU A 315 -0.71 6.54 -12.77
C LEU A 315 0.08 6.40 -11.47
N LEU A 316 1.38 6.13 -11.52
CA LEU A 316 2.22 6.06 -10.32
C LEU A 316 2.25 7.40 -9.58
N GLY A 317 2.49 8.51 -10.30
CA GLY A 317 2.47 9.85 -9.70
C GLY A 317 1.11 10.19 -9.09
N MET A 318 0.04 9.87 -9.79
CA MET A 318 -1.32 10.05 -9.31
C MET A 318 -1.63 9.17 -8.08
N GLY A 319 -1.21 7.91 -8.10
CA GLY A 319 -1.35 6.99 -6.97
C GLY A 319 -0.63 7.52 -5.72
N PHE A 320 0.57 8.08 -5.88
CA PHE A 320 1.30 8.74 -4.79
C PHE A 320 0.52 9.94 -4.23
N LEU A 321 0.05 10.83 -5.09
CA LEU A 321 -0.71 12.02 -4.66
C LEU A 321 -2.04 11.63 -3.98
N THR A 322 -2.72 10.61 -4.47
CA THR A 322 -3.94 10.07 -3.85
C THR A 322 -3.66 9.47 -2.46
N MET A 323 -2.53 8.79 -2.30
CA MET A 323 -2.12 8.25 -1.00
C MET A 323 -1.68 9.36 -0.04
N MET A 324 -1.04 10.41 -0.52
CA MET A 324 -0.77 11.62 0.28
C MET A 324 -2.08 12.25 0.77
N PHE A 325 -3.06 12.44 -0.13
CA PHE A 325 -4.38 12.96 0.22
C PHE A 325 -5.06 12.15 1.34
N ASN A 326 -5.17 10.83 1.15
CA ASN A 326 -5.82 9.95 2.11
C ASN A 326 -5.00 9.79 3.40
N GLY A 327 -3.69 9.59 3.28
CA GLY A 327 -2.81 9.33 4.42
C GLY A 327 -2.71 10.53 5.38
N ILE A 328 -2.67 11.76 4.86
CA ILE A 328 -2.69 12.97 5.69
C ILE A 328 -4.03 13.08 6.43
N LYS A 329 -5.14 12.90 5.71
CA LYS A 329 -6.49 12.93 6.28
C LYS A 329 -6.64 11.91 7.41
N TYR A 330 -6.30 10.65 7.18
CA TYR A 330 -6.39 9.60 8.20
C TYR A 330 -5.41 9.80 9.36
N GLY A 331 -4.20 10.28 9.08
CA GLY A 331 -3.18 10.50 10.10
C GLY A 331 -3.47 11.65 11.07
N VAL A 332 -4.27 12.64 10.66
CA VAL A 332 -4.61 13.79 11.52
C VAL A 332 -5.90 13.60 12.32
N ILE A 333 -6.80 12.68 11.93
CA ILE A 333 -8.13 12.51 12.52
C ILE A 333 -8.04 12.38 14.04
N ALA A 334 -7.13 11.55 14.57
CA ALA A 334 -7.01 11.34 16.00
C ALA A 334 -6.58 12.62 16.74
N TYR A 335 -5.62 13.38 16.21
CA TYR A 335 -5.21 14.67 16.75
C TYR A 335 -6.36 15.70 16.71
N TYR A 336 -7.07 15.74 15.58
CA TYR A 336 -8.16 16.69 15.35
C TYR A 336 -9.30 16.49 16.35
N PHE A 337 -9.77 15.26 16.56
CA PHE A 337 -10.85 14.99 17.48
C PHE A 337 -10.41 15.12 18.94
N LYS A 338 -9.21 14.67 19.28
CA LYS A 338 -8.68 14.76 20.64
C LYS A 338 -8.48 16.23 21.07
N TYR A 339 -7.81 17.03 20.26
CA TYR A 339 -7.39 18.37 20.67
C TYR A 339 -8.25 19.50 20.10
N TYR A 340 -8.59 19.47 18.82
CA TYR A 340 -9.39 20.52 18.21
C TYR A 340 -10.87 20.41 18.62
N MET A 341 -11.43 19.21 18.64
CA MET A 341 -12.82 18.96 19.06
C MET A 341 -12.97 18.73 20.57
N GLY A 342 -11.90 18.37 21.27
CA GLY A 342 -11.90 18.10 22.71
C GLY A 342 -12.62 16.80 23.10
N ASN A 343 -12.82 15.88 22.16
CA ASN A 343 -13.48 14.59 22.42
C ASN A 343 -12.83 13.46 21.62
N GLU A 344 -11.97 12.69 22.27
CA GLU A 344 -11.20 11.60 21.63
C GLU A 344 -12.10 10.44 21.17
N LEU A 345 -13.21 10.16 21.87
CA LEU A 345 -14.13 9.06 21.50
C LEU A 345 -14.77 9.28 20.12
N LEU A 346 -14.96 10.54 19.70
CA LEU A 346 -15.47 10.86 18.38
C LEU A 346 -14.55 10.34 17.25
N THR A 347 -13.27 10.12 17.52
CA THR A 347 -12.31 9.53 16.57
C THR A 347 -12.80 8.16 16.09
N GLY A 348 -13.17 7.28 17.01
CA GLY A 348 -13.68 5.93 16.69
C GLY A 348 -14.98 5.99 15.90
N TYR A 349 -15.95 6.78 16.36
CA TYR A 349 -17.23 6.93 15.63
C TYR A 349 -17.04 7.50 14.22
N PHE A 350 -16.13 8.45 14.07
CA PHE A 350 -15.83 9.03 12.75
C PHE A 350 -15.18 7.99 11.82
N PHE A 351 -14.19 7.22 12.28
CA PHE A 351 -13.59 6.15 11.50
C PHE A 351 -14.60 5.07 11.09
N ILE A 352 -15.51 4.66 12.00
CA ILE A 352 -16.58 3.71 11.67
C ILE A 352 -17.44 4.27 10.53
N SER A 353 -17.87 5.53 10.66
CA SER A 353 -18.69 6.21 9.65
C SER A 353 -17.99 6.27 8.29
N LEU A 354 -16.69 6.64 8.27
CA LEU A 354 -15.89 6.67 7.04
C LEU A 354 -15.80 5.29 6.39
N LEU A 355 -15.51 4.23 7.17
CA LEU A 355 -15.36 2.87 6.65
C LEU A 355 -16.68 2.32 6.09
N VAL A 356 -17.79 2.59 6.74
CA VAL A 356 -19.12 2.20 6.24
C VAL A 356 -19.39 2.88 4.90
N VAL A 357 -19.14 4.18 4.81
CA VAL A 357 -19.35 4.93 3.55
C VAL A 357 -18.36 4.50 2.46
N SER A 358 -17.13 4.12 2.82
CA SER A 358 -16.13 3.59 1.87
C SER A 358 -16.63 2.31 1.18
N ILE A 359 -17.35 1.44 1.88
CA ILE A 359 -17.94 0.23 1.29
C ILE A 359 -18.92 0.61 0.16
N PHE A 360 -19.80 1.59 0.42
CA PHE A 360 -20.75 2.05 -0.60
C PHE A 360 -20.06 2.73 -1.79
N GLY A 361 -19.03 3.55 -1.55
CA GLY A 361 -18.21 4.15 -2.59
C GLY A 361 -17.51 3.12 -3.48
N ALA A 362 -16.90 2.11 -2.86
CA ALA A 362 -16.22 1.03 -3.58
C ALA A 362 -17.20 0.19 -4.43
N LEU A 363 -18.39 -0.15 -3.88
CA LEU A 363 -19.42 -0.90 -4.60
C LEU A 363 -20.02 -0.08 -5.77
N ALA A 364 -20.18 1.23 -5.60
CA ALA A 364 -20.71 2.12 -6.63
C ALA A 364 -19.71 2.31 -7.80
N THR A 365 -18.42 2.09 -7.58
CA THR A 365 -17.34 2.39 -8.54
C THR A 365 -17.60 1.76 -9.91
N SER A 366 -17.96 0.47 -9.98
CA SER A 366 -18.15 -0.24 -11.24
C SER A 366 -19.28 0.37 -12.06
N LYS A 367 -20.42 0.67 -11.42
CA LYS A 367 -21.58 1.30 -12.08
C LYS A 367 -21.27 2.73 -12.53
N LEU A 368 -20.65 3.52 -11.68
CA LEU A 368 -20.25 4.89 -12.00
C LEU A 368 -19.19 4.94 -13.11
N ALA A 369 -18.24 4.02 -13.12
CA ALA A 369 -17.23 3.91 -14.18
C ALA A 369 -17.85 3.54 -15.54
N ALA A 370 -18.91 2.70 -15.55
CA ALA A 370 -19.64 2.39 -16.77
C ALA A 370 -20.41 3.61 -17.31
N MET A 371 -20.90 4.51 -16.43
CA MET A 371 -21.68 5.70 -16.82
C MET A 371 -20.79 6.86 -17.29
N PHE A 372 -19.72 7.17 -16.56
CA PHE A 372 -18.89 8.36 -16.79
C PHE A 372 -17.58 8.07 -17.52
N GLY A 373 -17.18 6.81 -17.61
CA GLY A 373 -15.83 6.41 -18.02
C GLY A 373 -14.82 6.53 -16.89
N ARG A 374 -13.78 5.67 -16.90
CA ARG A 374 -12.84 5.55 -15.77
C ARG A 374 -12.01 6.81 -15.52
N LYS A 375 -11.46 7.43 -16.58
CA LYS A 375 -10.68 8.66 -16.47
C LYS A 375 -11.50 9.83 -15.91
N LYS A 376 -12.70 10.06 -16.46
CA LYS A 376 -13.58 11.15 -16.01
C LYS A 376 -14.05 10.93 -14.58
N LEU A 377 -14.44 9.69 -14.23
CA LEU A 377 -14.85 9.36 -12.86
C LEU A 377 -13.71 9.60 -11.86
N PHE A 378 -12.46 9.28 -12.24
CA PHE A 378 -11.30 9.53 -11.37
C PHE A 378 -11.13 11.03 -11.09
N ILE A 379 -11.23 11.88 -12.12
CA ILE A 379 -11.15 13.35 -11.98
C ILE A 379 -12.27 13.85 -11.08
N ILE A 380 -13.52 13.44 -11.34
CA ILE A 380 -14.70 13.85 -10.55
C ILE A 380 -14.52 13.44 -9.08
N ALA A 381 -14.11 12.19 -8.84
CA ALA A 381 -13.93 11.68 -7.48
C ALA A 381 -12.84 12.44 -6.70
N LEU A 382 -11.69 12.71 -7.33
CA LEU A 382 -10.63 13.52 -6.71
C LEU A 382 -11.07 14.95 -6.43
N LEU A 383 -11.70 15.62 -7.41
CA LEU A 383 -12.17 17.00 -7.23
C LEU A 383 -13.24 17.09 -6.17
N ALA A 384 -14.28 16.24 -6.23
CA ALA A 384 -15.36 16.24 -5.25
C ALA A 384 -14.84 15.94 -3.83
N SER A 385 -13.99 14.92 -3.68
CA SER A 385 -13.37 14.59 -2.40
C SER A 385 -12.52 15.74 -1.87
N SER A 386 -11.72 16.41 -2.73
CA SER A 386 -10.85 17.53 -2.33
C SER A 386 -11.64 18.77 -1.95
N VAL A 387 -12.68 19.11 -2.70
CA VAL A 387 -13.57 20.26 -2.39
C VAL A 387 -14.30 20.05 -1.07
N LEU A 388 -14.88 18.86 -0.87
CA LEU A 388 -15.58 18.53 0.38
C LEU A 388 -14.63 18.51 1.58
N THR A 389 -13.42 17.98 1.41
CA THR A 389 -12.40 17.99 2.46
C THR A 389 -11.95 19.42 2.78
N SER A 390 -11.71 20.27 1.78
CA SER A 390 -11.38 21.68 2.00
C SER A 390 -12.50 22.45 2.69
N GLY A 391 -13.77 22.08 2.44
CA GLY A 391 -14.94 22.63 3.09
C GLY A 391 -14.95 22.50 4.62
N ILE A 392 -14.28 21.46 5.16
CA ILE A 392 -14.14 21.25 6.62
C ILE A 392 -13.46 22.46 7.29
N TYR A 393 -12.62 23.21 6.59
CA TYR A 393 -11.98 24.41 7.10
C TYR A 393 -12.98 25.48 7.58
N PHE A 394 -14.11 25.61 6.92
CA PHE A 394 -15.11 26.62 7.23
C PHE A 394 -16.13 26.17 8.28
N VAL A 395 -16.05 24.90 8.72
CA VAL A 395 -16.98 24.37 9.72
C VAL A 395 -16.60 24.89 11.11
N PRO A 396 -17.57 25.42 11.89
CA PRO A 396 -17.34 25.80 13.28
C PRO A 396 -16.93 24.60 14.13
N GLN A 397 -16.02 24.80 15.09
CA GLN A 397 -15.46 23.74 15.95
C GLN A 397 -16.53 22.90 16.66
N LYS A 398 -17.65 23.49 17.08
CA LYS A 398 -18.73 22.79 17.80
C LYS A 398 -19.68 21.98 16.89
N SER A 399 -19.56 22.11 15.57
CA SER A 399 -20.48 21.48 14.61
C SER A 399 -20.04 20.06 14.23
N VAL A 400 -20.14 19.11 15.18
CA VAL A 400 -19.77 17.70 14.96
C VAL A 400 -20.48 17.12 13.73
N SER A 401 -21.81 17.31 13.63
CA SER A 401 -22.61 16.77 12.52
C SER A 401 -22.13 17.24 11.15
N ALA A 402 -21.75 18.53 11.01
CA ALA A 402 -21.25 19.06 9.74
C ALA A 402 -19.91 18.42 9.35
N ILE A 403 -19.01 18.19 10.31
CA ILE A 403 -17.73 17.51 10.08
C ILE A 403 -17.96 16.06 9.62
N PHE A 404 -18.90 15.34 10.25
CA PHE A 404 -19.26 13.97 9.87
C PHE A 404 -19.86 13.94 8.45
N ILE A 405 -20.80 14.84 8.14
CA ILE A 405 -21.44 14.90 6.82
C ILE A 405 -20.40 15.19 5.73
N LEU A 406 -19.57 16.21 5.89
CA LEU A 406 -18.54 16.56 4.91
C LEU A 406 -17.47 15.47 4.80
N GLY A 407 -17.02 14.92 5.93
CA GLY A 407 -16.03 13.86 5.96
C GLY A 407 -16.52 12.58 5.28
N CYS A 408 -17.74 12.13 5.60
CA CYS A 408 -18.37 10.97 4.98
C CYS A 408 -18.65 11.18 3.48
N SER A 409 -19.13 12.36 3.10
CA SER A 409 -19.34 12.72 1.69
C SER A 409 -18.03 12.72 0.90
N ALA A 410 -16.96 13.29 1.47
CA ALA A 410 -15.62 13.25 0.89
C ALA A 410 -15.09 11.81 0.76
N GLU A 411 -15.33 10.97 1.78
CA GLU A 411 -14.88 9.60 1.82
C GLU A 411 -15.57 8.72 0.77
N PHE A 412 -16.87 8.95 0.51
CA PHE A 412 -17.58 8.24 -0.56
C PHE A 412 -16.83 8.35 -1.89
N PHE A 413 -16.41 9.56 -2.26
CA PHE A 413 -15.64 9.79 -3.48
C PHE A 413 -14.20 9.26 -3.37
N ALA A 414 -13.56 9.42 -2.22
CA ALA A 414 -12.20 8.93 -2.00
C ALA A 414 -12.10 7.40 -2.10
N ALA A 415 -13.13 6.65 -1.69
CA ALA A 415 -13.17 5.20 -1.75
C ALA A 415 -13.26 4.64 -3.18
N ILE A 416 -13.67 5.45 -4.16
CA ILE A 416 -13.68 5.10 -5.58
C ILE A 416 -12.25 4.98 -6.14
N LEU A 417 -11.33 5.82 -5.64
CA LEU A 417 -10.00 6.01 -6.22
C LEU A 417 -9.12 4.76 -6.23
N PRO A 418 -8.98 3.98 -5.15
CA PRO A 418 -8.14 2.76 -5.15
C PRO A 418 -8.63 1.72 -6.16
N THR A 419 -9.94 1.54 -6.28
CA THR A 419 -10.54 0.58 -7.22
C THR A 419 -10.23 0.96 -8.67
N LEU A 420 -10.38 2.24 -9.03
CA LEU A 420 -10.03 2.74 -10.35
C LEU A 420 -8.52 2.67 -10.60
N PHE A 421 -7.70 3.01 -9.61
CA PHE A 421 -6.25 2.98 -9.73
C PHE A 421 -5.73 1.60 -10.13
N PHE A 422 -6.13 0.55 -9.41
CA PHE A 422 -5.72 -0.82 -9.74
C PHE A 422 -6.27 -1.32 -11.07
N SER A 423 -7.50 -0.93 -11.43
CA SER A 423 -8.06 -1.24 -12.75
C SER A 423 -7.24 -0.59 -13.87
N MET A 424 -6.89 0.68 -13.74
CA MET A 424 -6.14 1.43 -14.74
C MET A 424 -4.65 1.00 -14.82
N LEU A 425 -4.08 0.44 -13.73
CA LEU A 425 -2.77 -0.21 -13.79
C LEU A 425 -2.78 -1.41 -14.75
N GLY A 426 -3.86 -2.21 -14.74
CA GLY A 426 -4.04 -3.27 -15.72
C GLY A 426 -4.05 -2.77 -17.16
N ASP A 427 -4.76 -1.66 -17.41
CA ASP A 427 -4.78 -1.02 -18.74
C ASP A 427 -3.41 -0.56 -19.21
N SER A 428 -2.58 -0.06 -18.27
CA SER A 428 -1.22 0.36 -18.59
C SER A 428 -0.29 -0.81 -18.92
N ALA A 429 -0.55 -2.00 -18.33
CA ALA A 429 0.15 -3.23 -18.69
C ALA A 429 -0.24 -3.70 -20.11
N ASP A 430 -1.54 -3.64 -20.44
CA ASP A 430 -2.03 -3.95 -21.78
C ASP A 430 -1.47 -2.99 -22.83
N TYR A 431 -1.36 -1.70 -22.49
CA TYR A 431 -0.75 -0.70 -23.37
C TYR A 431 0.75 -0.97 -23.60
N SER A 432 1.48 -1.43 -22.57
CA SER A 432 2.87 -1.86 -22.71
C SER A 432 2.99 -3.04 -23.69
N GLU A 433 2.14 -4.07 -23.54
CA GLU A 433 2.08 -5.23 -24.42
C GLU A 433 1.75 -4.82 -25.88
N TYR A 434 0.78 -3.92 -26.05
CA TYR A 434 0.40 -3.40 -27.36
C TYR A 434 1.58 -2.72 -28.07
N LYS A 435 2.35 -1.90 -27.34
CA LYS A 435 3.44 -1.08 -27.89
C LYS A 435 4.74 -1.85 -28.09
N THR A 436 5.11 -2.72 -27.16
CA THR A 436 6.44 -3.39 -27.13
C THR A 436 6.37 -4.89 -27.38
N GLY A 437 5.18 -5.48 -27.44
CA GLY A 437 5.00 -6.93 -27.53
C GLY A 437 5.31 -7.66 -26.21
N ARG A 438 5.73 -6.95 -25.15
CA ARG A 438 6.10 -7.52 -23.85
C ARG A 438 5.14 -7.07 -22.76
N ARG A 439 4.75 -8.00 -21.89
CA ARG A 439 3.84 -7.76 -20.78
C ARG A 439 4.53 -7.99 -19.45
N ALA A 440 4.81 -6.92 -18.72
CA ALA A 440 5.43 -6.96 -17.39
C ALA A 440 4.39 -6.70 -16.27
N THR A 441 3.32 -7.49 -16.23
CA THR A 441 2.17 -7.28 -15.31
C THR A 441 2.60 -7.25 -13.84
N GLY A 442 3.46 -8.18 -13.42
CA GLY A 442 3.95 -8.24 -12.04
C GLY A 442 4.67 -6.96 -11.63
N LEU A 443 5.53 -6.42 -12.50
CA LEU A 443 6.29 -5.19 -12.22
C LEU A 443 5.38 -3.95 -12.20
N VAL A 444 4.35 -3.90 -13.05
CA VAL A 444 3.35 -2.81 -13.05
C VAL A 444 2.60 -2.74 -11.73
N TYR A 445 2.09 -3.86 -11.24
CA TYR A 445 1.32 -3.89 -9.99
C TYR A 445 2.19 -3.77 -8.74
N SER A 446 3.41 -4.33 -8.74
CA SER A 446 4.33 -4.17 -7.61
C SER A 446 4.75 -2.72 -7.41
N ALA A 447 5.04 -1.99 -8.49
CA ALA A 447 5.31 -0.56 -8.42
C ALA A 447 4.10 0.25 -7.94
N GLY A 448 2.87 -0.11 -8.36
CA GLY A 448 1.65 0.48 -7.83
C GLY A 448 1.49 0.29 -6.32
N SER A 449 1.75 -0.91 -5.82
CA SER A 449 1.72 -1.21 -4.38
C SER A 449 2.82 -0.48 -3.62
N PHE A 450 4.04 -0.40 -4.18
CA PHE A 450 5.15 0.36 -3.61
C PHE A 450 4.81 1.84 -3.44
N VAL A 451 4.24 2.45 -4.48
CA VAL A 451 3.84 3.87 -4.45
C VAL A 451 2.77 4.12 -3.39
N GLN A 452 1.82 3.21 -3.21
CA GLN A 452 0.81 3.33 -2.15
C GLN A 452 1.42 3.27 -0.76
N LYS A 453 2.30 2.31 -0.48
CA LYS A 453 2.98 2.19 0.81
C LYS A 453 3.84 3.41 1.10
N THR A 454 4.63 3.84 0.11
CA THR A 454 5.50 5.01 0.22
C THR A 454 4.70 6.28 0.44
N GLY A 455 3.64 6.52 -0.34
CA GLY A 455 2.77 7.68 -0.19
C GLY A 455 2.12 7.77 1.19
N GLY A 456 1.66 6.63 1.74
CA GLY A 456 1.13 6.57 3.11
C GLY A 456 2.16 6.91 4.19
N GLY A 457 3.41 6.46 4.03
CA GLY A 457 4.51 6.80 4.94
C GLY A 457 4.89 8.28 4.91
N PHE A 458 5.02 8.85 3.69
CA PHE A 458 5.27 10.27 3.52
C PHE A 458 4.13 11.13 4.07
N ALA A 459 2.89 10.70 3.92
CA ALA A 459 1.73 11.39 4.47
C ALA A 459 1.78 11.45 6.00
N GLY A 460 2.07 10.32 6.67
CA GLY A 460 2.24 10.28 8.12
C GLY A 460 3.37 11.17 8.61
N ALA A 461 4.52 11.16 7.93
CA ALA A 461 5.64 12.03 8.23
C ALA A 461 5.28 13.52 8.03
N LEU A 462 4.57 13.86 6.97
CA LEU A 462 4.15 15.24 6.69
C LEU A 462 3.20 15.76 7.79
N VAL A 463 2.26 14.95 8.27
CA VAL A 463 1.40 15.30 9.40
C VAL A 463 2.23 15.72 10.60
N LEU A 464 3.20 14.90 10.99
CA LEU A 464 4.06 15.16 12.14
C LEU A 464 5.01 16.36 11.92
N LEU A 465 5.54 16.54 10.71
CA LEU A 465 6.38 17.68 10.36
C LEU A 465 5.59 19.00 10.42
N VAL A 466 4.35 19.02 9.93
CA VAL A 466 3.49 20.19 10.02
C VAL A 466 3.15 20.48 11.49
N LEU A 467 2.73 19.48 12.27
CA LEU A 467 2.46 19.67 13.69
C LEU A 467 3.71 20.18 14.44
N GLY A 468 4.88 19.59 14.18
CA GLY A 468 6.15 20.02 14.74
C GLY A 468 6.53 21.44 14.39
N SER A 469 6.20 21.93 13.16
CA SER A 469 6.47 23.32 12.76
C SER A 469 5.60 24.34 13.51
N TYR A 470 4.45 23.92 14.04
CA TYR A 470 3.61 24.70 14.96
C TYR A 470 4.02 24.54 16.43
N GLY A 471 5.15 23.84 16.72
CA GLY A 471 5.63 23.63 18.08
C GLY A 471 4.88 22.55 18.86
N TYR A 472 4.23 21.60 18.18
CA TYR A 472 3.47 20.52 18.83
C TYR A 472 4.35 19.68 19.76
N ASN A 473 3.94 19.62 21.02
CA ASN A 473 4.45 18.69 22.02
C ASN A 473 3.27 18.04 22.74
N GLY A 474 3.01 16.77 22.49
CA GLY A 474 1.87 16.04 23.06
C GLY A 474 1.88 15.91 24.59
N LEU A 475 3.03 16.18 25.23
CA LEU A 475 3.19 16.17 26.69
C LEU A 475 2.95 17.54 27.35
N ASP A 476 2.84 18.62 26.56
CA ASP A 476 2.64 19.97 27.09
C ASP A 476 1.37 20.60 26.49
N ILE A 477 0.34 20.68 27.32
CA ILE A 477 -0.97 21.25 26.97
C ILE A 477 -0.87 22.69 26.48
N ASN A 478 0.09 23.48 26.97
CA ASN A 478 0.26 24.88 26.58
C ASN A 478 0.64 25.04 25.11
N THR A 479 1.39 24.08 24.56
CA THR A 479 1.81 24.09 23.14
C THR A 479 0.66 23.71 22.21
N ILE A 480 -0.34 22.98 22.69
CA ILE A 480 -1.44 22.42 21.89
C ILE A 480 -2.29 23.54 21.28
N ASN A 481 -2.60 24.58 22.03
CA ASN A 481 -3.41 25.71 21.53
C ASN A 481 -2.77 26.40 20.32
N GLN A 482 -1.45 26.48 20.25
CA GLN A 482 -0.71 27.06 19.12
C GLN A 482 -0.77 26.14 17.87
N THR A 483 -1.03 24.85 18.06
CA THR A 483 -1.05 23.86 16.96
C THR A 483 -2.44 23.63 16.37
N LEU A 484 -3.50 24.11 16.99
CA LEU A 484 -4.89 23.95 16.51
C LEU A 484 -5.08 24.42 15.05
N PRO A 485 -4.53 25.58 14.59
CA PRO A 485 -4.60 25.98 13.20
C PRO A 485 -3.94 24.98 12.24
N GLY A 486 -2.81 24.38 12.66
CA GLY A 486 -2.12 23.33 11.92
C GLY A 486 -2.98 22.07 11.78
N MET A 487 -3.61 21.61 12.86
CA MET A 487 -4.52 20.45 12.85
C MET A 487 -5.73 20.70 11.94
N LYS A 488 -6.31 21.90 11.99
CA LYS A 488 -7.41 22.32 11.11
C LYS A 488 -7.00 22.30 9.63
N SER A 489 -5.80 22.79 9.33
CA SER A 489 -5.26 22.80 7.96
C SER A 489 -4.95 21.40 7.45
N LEU A 490 -4.41 20.51 8.29
CA LEU A 490 -4.14 19.11 8.00
C LEU A 490 -5.43 18.30 7.80
N MET A 491 -6.53 18.68 8.45
CA MET A 491 -7.84 18.03 8.26
C MET A 491 -8.56 18.52 6.99
N SER A 492 -8.12 19.63 6.38
CA SER A 492 -8.83 20.31 5.29
C SER A 492 -7.96 20.63 4.07
N TRP A 493 -7.22 21.74 4.11
CA TRP A 493 -6.52 22.29 2.95
C TRP A 493 -5.32 21.48 2.49
N ILE A 494 -4.48 21.02 3.43
CA ILE A 494 -3.22 20.34 3.08
C ILE A 494 -3.49 19.07 2.29
N PRO A 495 -4.35 18.13 2.73
CA PRO A 495 -4.69 16.98 1.92
C PRO A 495 -5.37 17.37 0.60
N ALA A 496 -6.28 18.35 0.60
CA ALA A 496 -6.97 18.78 -0.61
C ALA A 496 -6.03 19.25 -1.72
N LEU A 497 -4.91 19.92 -1.38
CA LEU A 497 -3.88 20.30 -2.36
C LEU A 497 -3.32 19.10 -3.12
N PHE A 498 -3.05 18.00 -2.43
CA PHE A 498 -2.59 16.76 -3.07
C PHE A 498 -3.68 16.16 -3.96
N GLY A 499 -4.93 16.22 -3.54
CA GLY A 499 -6.06 15.78 -4.36
C GLY A 499 -6.24 16.64 -5.63
N PHE A 500 -6.16 17.95 -5.54
CA PHE A 500 -6.19 18.84 -6.70
C PHE A 500 -5.00 18.62 -7.64
N ALA A 501 -3.78 18.43 -7.08
CA ALA A 501 -2.61 18.09 -7.88
C ALA A 501 -2.78 16.76 -8.60
N GLY A 502 -3.35 15.76 -7.93
CA GLY A 502 -3.68 14.45 -8.53
C GLY A 502 -4.71 14.58 -9.66
N ALA A 503 -5.76 15.41 -9.46
CA ALA A 503 -6.76 15.68 -10.48
C ALA A 503 -6.15 16.40 -11.71
N ALA A 504 -5.22 17.31 -11.51
CA ALA A 504 -4.48 17.94 -12.60
C ALA A 504 -3.59 16.94 -13.34
N LEU A 505 -2.91 16.07 -12.61
CA LEU A 505 -2.02 15.05 -13.20
C LEU A 505 -2.79 14.03 -14.04
N ILE A 506 -3.95 13.54 -13.59
CA ILE A 506 -4.76 12.58 -14.34
C ILE A 506 -5.34 13.19 -15.63
N CYS A 507 -5.48 14.50 -15.75
CA CYS A 507 -5.86 15.14 -17.01
C CYS A 507 -4.86 14.83 -18.12
N LEU A 508 -3.57 14.67 -17.78
CA LEU A 508 -2.48 14.31 -18.71
C LEU A 508 -2.48 12.82 -19.09
N TYR A 509 -3.32 12.00 -18.47
CA TYR A 509 -3.40 10.57 -18.75
C TYR A 509 -3.94 10.31 -20.16
N PRO A 510 -3.16 9.65 -21.04
CA PRO A 510 -3.47 9.60 -22.47
C PRO A 510 -4.48 8.51 -22.85
N LEU A 511 -4.71 7.50 -21.99
CA LEU A 511 -5.64 6.41 -22.29
C LEU A 511 -7.05 6.81 -21.84
N ASN A 512 -7.87 7.21 -22.81
CA ASN A 512 -9.32 7.29 -22.65
C ASN A 512 -9.98 5.93 -22.93
N ASP A 513 -11.27 5.79 -22.62
CA ASP A 513 -11.98 4.52 -22.80
C ASP A 513 -12.01 4.05 -24.27
N GLU A 514 -12.00 4.97 -25.25
CA GLU A 514 -11.93 4.65 -26.68
C GLU A 514 -10.59 4.03 -27.05
N LYS A 515 -9.49 4.68 -26.64
CA LYS A 515 -8.13 4.17 -26.90
C LYS A 515 -7.86 2.85 -26.18
N GLN A 516 -8.44 2.65 -25.01
CA GLN A 516 -8.36 1.38 -24.29
C GLN A 516 -9.11 0.26 -25.03
N LYS A 517 -10.26 0.54 -25.61
CA LYS A 517 -10.99 -0.43 -26.47
C LYS A 517 -10.16 -0.79 -27.70
N GLU A 518 -9.55 0.18 -28.36
CA GLU A 518 -8.65 -0.04 -29.51
C GLU A 518 -7.49 -0.98 -29.12
N VAL A 519 -6.79 -0.68 -28.01
CA VAL A 519 -5.69 -1.51 -27.50
C VAL A 519 -6.19 -2.94 -27.21
N THR A 520 -7.33 -3.09 -26.55
CA THR A 520 -7.89 -4.40 -26.21
C THR A 520 -8.25 -5.19 -27.46
N GLN A 521 -8.88 -4.56 -28.47
CA GLN A 521 -9.23 -5.20 -29.72
C GLN A 521 -7.98 -5.63 -30.51
N ALA A 522 -6.97 -4.77 -30.58
CA ALA A 522 -5.71 -5.09 -31.25
C ALA A 522 -4.95 -6.25 -30.57
N LEU A 523 -5.02 -6.36 -29.25
CA LEU A 523 -4.43 -7.49 -28.53
C LEU A 523 -5.22 -8.78 -28.73
N LEU A 524 -6.54 -8.70 -28.78
CA LEU A 524 -7.41 -9.86 -29.05
C LEU A 524 -7.18 -10.39 -30.48
N SER A 525 -7.08 -9.52 -31.50
CA SER A 525 -6.76 -9.94 -32.87
C SER A 525 -5.39 -10.59 -32.97
N ARG A 526 -4.34 -10.02 -32.38
CA ARG A 526 -3.00 -10.65 -32.33
C ARG A 526 -3.01 -12.03 -31.67
N ARG A 527 -3.81 -12.22 -30.62
CA ARG A 527 -3.93 -13.51 -29.93
C ARG A 527 -4.76 -14.53 -30.72
N SER A 528 -5.74 -14.09 -31.54
CA SER A 528 -6.51 -14.97 -32.42
C SER A 528 -5.73 -15.40 -33.66
N GLU A 529 -4.77 -14.62 -34.10
CA GLU A 529 -3.88 -14.94 -35.22
C GLU A 529 -2.70 -15.87 -34.84
N GLN A 530 -2.40 -15.98 -33.54
CA GLN A 530 -1.46 -16.98 -33.05
C GLN A 530 -2.15 -18.34 -33.06
N PRO A 531 -1.59 -19.39 -33.73
CA PRO A 531 -2.19 -20.70 -33.72
C PRO A 531 -2.35 -21.17 -32.27
N PRO A 532 -3.44 -21.86 -31.92
CA PRO A 532 -3.64 -22.37 -30.58
C PRO A 532 -2.40 -23.19 -30.24
N ILE A 533 -1.69 -22.81 -29.15
CA ILE A 533 -0.65 -23.64 -28.58
C ILE A 533 -1.34 -24.98 -28.33
N SER A 534 -1.02 -25.95 -29.18
CA SER A 534 -1.59 -27.28 -29.13
C SER A 534 -1.49 -27.79 -27.71
N ALA A 535 -2.66 -28.05 -27.10
CA ALA A 535 -2.86 -28.45 -25.72
C ALA A 535 -2.11 -29.73 -25.35
#